data_70184dea15bb596550dd6421c42c55bd
#
_entry.id   70184dea15bb596550dd6421c42c55bd
#
_cell.length_a   1.000
_cell.length_b   1.000
_cell.length_c   1.000
_cell.angle_alpha   90.00
_cell.angle_beta   90.00
_cell.angle_gamma   90.00
#
_symmetry.space_group_name_H-M   'P 1'
#
loop_
_entity.id
_entity.type
_entity.pdbx_description
1 polymer ?
#
loop_
_entity_poly.entity_id
_entity_poly.type
_entity_poly.pdbx_seq_one_letter_code
_entity_poly.pdbx_strand_id
1 'polypeptide(L)'
;MYRYLGPQGAEIILKNLLITRREIIKTLALATAIFPFTKNSWARKLDKTPFSLGIASGSPTDNSIVLWTRLFDSGLFSSNVPNESIDVGWQLAEDEAFLRVVKSGTSLALPALAHSVHTEVSGLPSNKWFFYRFQCRGFISAVGKTRTLPSANQSVDKLRLAYASCQNYEHGYFSAYRHMRDEKLDLVMFLGDYIYEYPQGKIGVRSVNASWALDLDDYRKRYALYKSDGDLQSMHAACPWIMTWDDHEVQNDYAGNNAGSQGPAVNNFIKRRAAAYQAYYEHMPLPASALLEGIDGLLAGSELRIYGNFQFGKLANILMLDDRQYRDARVCPPSGAGSSTFNPKSCAELTDPNRTLLGVQQERWITSTLKDSSKFDWNLFGQPTLYAQRYFGAEDNKTIWNDGWDGFPVARKKIDQLLIQNKVKNFVIFGGDVHQNWVGYLKEDYDNPNSATLGVEFCGTSITSDFGSSGNLQQTLKNNPHFIFADASRRGYGVAEFTPQEMTVTLRTVMDVRQKDSGIESLAKFRVMSRTNKIDRLS
;
A
#
# COMPACT_ATOMS: atom_id res chain seq x y z
N MET A 1 -49.43 5.61 -7.23
CA MET A 1 -49.86 4.28 -7.72
C MET A 1 -48.61 3.44 -8.01
N TYR A 2 -48.02 2.87 -6.97
CA TYR A 2 -46.82 2.01 -7.08
C TYR A 2 -47.26 0.55 -7.22
N ARG A 3 -46.92 -0.11 -8.33
CA ARG A 3 -47.12 -1.55 -8.50
C ARG A 3 -45.88 -2.27 -7.91
N TYR A 4 -46.11 -3.04 -6.89
CA TYR A 4 -45.19 -4.05 -6.37
C TYR A 4 -44.96 -5.12 -7.44
N LEU A 5 -43.74 -5.34 -7.85
CA LEU A 5 -43.34 -6.55 -8.56
C LEU A 5 -43.04 -7.63 -7.51
N GLY A 6 -43.72 -8.76 -7.61
CA GLY A 6 -43.66 -9.86 -6.68
C GLY A 6 -42.33 -10.64 -6.75
N PRO A 7 -42.11 -11.62 -5.84
CA PRO A 7 -40.82 -12.30 -5.63
C PRO A 7 -40.22 -13.03 -6.83
N GLN A 8 -40.98 -13.30 -7.87
CA GLN A 8 -40.53 -14.02 -9.07
C GLN A 8 -39.71 -13.18 -10.05
N GLY A 9 -39.76 -11.87 -9.99
CA GLY A 9 -38.96 -10.99 -10.86
C GLY A 9 -37.51 -10.84 -10.41
N ALA A 10 -37.21 -11.06 -9.12
CA ALA A 10 -35.88 -11.00 -8.55
C ALA A 10 -35.06 -12.29 -8.80
N GLU A 11 -35.72 -13.42 -8.94
CA GLU A 11 -35.06 -14.73 -9.16
C GLU A 11 -34.48 -14.91 -10.57
N ILE A 12 -35.02 -14.23 -11.58
CA ILE A 12 -34.55 -14.34 -12.97
C ILE A 12 -33.30 -13.48 -13.20
N ILE A 13 -33.13 -12.39 -12.49
CA ILE A 13 -31.92 -11.53 -12.57
C ILE A 13 -30.75 -12.14 -11.80
N LEU A 14 -31.01 -12.86 -10.71
CA LEU A 14 -29.99 -13.55 -9.90
C LEU A 14 -29.43 -14.82 -10.55
N LYS A 15 -30.20 -15.50 -11.41
CA LYS A 15 -29.76 -16.76 -12.04
C LYS A 15 -28.72 -16.56 -13.16
N ASN A 16 -28.54 -15.36 -13.71
CA ASN A 16 -27.56 -15.07 -14.77
C ASN A 16 -26.22 -14.50 -14.26
N LEU A 17 -26.02 -14.38 -12.95
CA LEU A 17 -24.81 -13.80 -12.34
C LEU A 17 -24.10 -14.72 -11.33
N LEU A 18 -24.58 -15.95 -11.14
CA LEU A 18 -23.94 -16.88 -10.21
C LEU A 18 -22.75 -17.59 -10.86
N ILE A 19 -21.59 -16.94 -10.89
CA ILE A 19 -20.31 -17.62 -11.02
C ILE A 19 -19.99 -18.20 -9.65
N THR A 20 -20.14 -19.51 -9.47
CA THR A 20 -19.96 -20.16 -8.18
C THR A 20 -18.49 -20.17 -7.76
N ARG A 21 -18.23 -20.19 -6.43
CA ARG A 21 -16.89 -20.32 -5.81
C ARG A 21 -16.07 -21.47 -6.45
N ARG A 22 -16.75 -22.50 -6.90
CA ARG A 22 -16.15 -23.69 -7.55
C ARG A 22 -15.66 -23.42 -8.98
N GLU A 23 -16.28 -22.50 -9.70
CA GLU A 23 -15.88 -22.11 -11.05
C GLU A 23 -14.75 -21.08 -11.02
N ILE A 24 -14.74 -20.17 -10.05
CA ILE A 24 -13.63 -19.24 -9.79
C ILE A 24 -12.38 -20.01 -9.38
N ILE A 25 -12.49 -20.97 -8.48
CA ILE A 25 -11.37 -21.84 -8.09
C ILE A 25 -10.91 -22.70 -9.27
N LYS A 26 -11.82 -23.16 -10.13
CA LYS A 26 -11.45 -23.89 -11.35
C LYS A 26 -10.77 -22.98 -12.38
N THR A 27 -11.19 -21.74 -12.52
CA THR A 27 -10.56 -20.76 -13.42
C THR A 27 -9.18 -20.34 -12.91
N LEU A 28 -8.99 -20.25 -11.60
CA LEU A 28 -7.70 -19.99 -10.96
C LEU A 28 -6.79 -21.23 -10.90
N ALA A 29 -7.35 -22.44 -10.81
CA ALA A 29 -6.60 -23.70 -10.69
C ALA A 29 -6.25 -24.36 -12.03
N LEU A 30 -6.84 -23.95 -13.16
CA LEU A 30 -6.59 -24.51 -14.50
C LEU A 30 -5.39 -23.90 -15.24
N ALA A 31 -4.47 -23.26 -14.51
CA ALA A 31 -3.29 -22.58 -15.06
C ALA A 31 -2.13 -23.54 -15.48
N THR A 32 -2.38 -24.84 -15.68
CA THR A 32 -1.30 -25.81 -15.98
C THR A 32 -1.45 -26.55 -17.31
N ALA A 33 -2.29 -26.11 -18.23
CA ALA A 33 -2.37 -26.70 -19.56
C ALA A 33 -1.55 -25.87 -20.58
N ILE A 34 -0.54 -26.50 -21.17
CA ILE A 34 0.18 -25.98 -22.34
C ILE A 34 -0.78 -26.05 -23.52
N PHE A 35 -1.43 -24.94 -23.88
CA PHE A 35 -2.20 -24.83 -25.11
C PHE A 35 -1.40 -24.09 -26.18
N PRO A 36 -1.32 -24.63 -27.41
CA PRO A 36 -0.82 -23.86 -28.54
C PRO A 36 -1.81 -22.72 -28.84
N PHE A 37 -1.29 -21.52 -29.03
CA PHE A 37 -2.08 -20.35 -29.39
C PHE A 37 -2.83 -20.63 -30.71
N THR A 38 -4.11 -20.99 -30.63
CA THR A 38 -4.97 -21.09 -31.82
C THR A 38 -5.46 -19.70 -32.21
N LYS A 39 -5.13 -19.30 -33.43
CA LYS A 39 -5.69 -18.13 -34.10
C LYS A 39 -7.16 -18.42 -34.45
N ASN A 40 -8.11 -18.18 -33.55
CA ASN A 40 -9.52 -18.06 -33.95
C ASN A 40 -10.33 -17.48 -32.77
N SER A 41 -10.56 -16.19 -32.81
CA SER A 41 -11.80 -15.61 -32.29
C SER A 41 -12.15 -14.39 -33.14
N TRP A 42 -13.41 -14.29 -33.49
CA TRP A 42 -14.05 -13.14 -34.16
C TRP A 42 -14.10 -11.92 -33.22
N ALA A 43 -13.06 -11.73 -32.39
CA ALA A 43 -12.94 -10.66 -31.43
C ALA A 43 -12.71 -9.34 -32.16
N ARG A 44 -13.54 -8.35 -31.87
CA ARG A 44 -13.37 -6.97 -32.37
C ARG A 44 -11.92 -6.54 -32.12
N LYS A 45 -11.23 -6.14 -33.19
CA LYS A 45 -9.83 -5.70 -33.13
C LYS A 45 -9.77 -4.43 -32.28
N LEU A 46 -8.88 -4.39 -31.30
CA LEU A 46 -8.56 -3.16 -30.58
C LEU A 46 -7.67 -2.29 -31.48
N ASP A 47 -7.94 -0.99 -31.54
CA ASP A 47 -7.16 -0.06 -32.36
C ASP A 47 -5.86 0.36 -31.70
N LYS A 48 -5.76 0.22 -30.38
CA LYS A 48 -4.61 0.59 -29.55
C LYS A 48 -4.28 -0.52 -28.54
N THR A 49 -3.06 -0.47 -28.00
CA THR A 49 -2.65 -1.38 -26.93
C THR A 49 -3.59 -1.27 -25.73
N PRO A 50 -4.14 -2.39 -25.22
CA PRO A 50 -4.99 -2.36 -24.03
C PRO A 50 -4.21 -2.28 -22.70
N PHE A 51 -2.88 -2.25 -22.74
CA PHE A 51 -2.01 -2.23 -21.56
C PHE A 51 -1.58 -0.81 -21.17
N SER A 52 -2.42 0.19 -21.44
CA SER A 52 -2.09 1.61 -21.22
C SER A 52 -1.87 2.01 -19.76
N LEU A 53 -2.35 1.22 -18.79
CA LEU A 53 -2.13 1.41 -17.37
C LEU A 53 -0.93 0.61 -16.83
N GLY A 54 -0.15 0.01 -17.72
CA GLY A 54 1.05 -0.73 -17.39
C GLY A 54 0.79 -2.13 -16.81
N ILE A 55 1.82 -2.67 -16.22
CA ILE A 55 1.85 -3.99 -15.57
C ILE A 55 2.50 -3.85 -14.19
N ALA A 56 2.17 -4.76 -13.29
CA ALA A 56 2.76 -4.80 -11.95
C ALA A 56 2.91 -6.23 -11.46
N SER A 57 3.75 -6.43 -10.46
CA SER A 57 3.77 -7.65 -9.67
C SER A 57 3.77 -7.32 -8.18
N GLY A 58 3.22 -8.22 -7.37
CA GLY A 58 3.16 -8.01 -5.93
C GLY A 58 2.90 -9.27 -5.13
N SER A 59 2.73 -9.07 -3.84
CA SER A 59 2.43 -10.14 -2.87
C SER A 59 3.32 -11.38 -3.05
N PRO A 60 4.66 -11.20 -3.17
CA PRO A 60 5.55 -12.33 -3.40
C PRO A 60 5.61 -13.24 -2.17
N THR A 61 5.67 -14.55 -2.42
CA THR A 61 6.03 -15.55 -1.42
C THR A 61 7.33 -16.25 -1.83
N ASP A 62 7.74 -17.26 -1.10
CA ASP A 62 8.90 -18.07 -1.48
C ASP A 62 8.65 -18.94 -2.72
N ASN A 63 7.40 -19.13 -3.13
CA ASN A 63 7.05 -20.01 -4.25
C ASN A 63 5.93 -19.46 -5.15
N SER A 64 5.46 -18.23 -4.94
CA SER A 64 4.41 -17.60 -5.76
C SER A 64 4.60 -16.10 -5.91
N ILE A 65 3.94 -15.55 -6.94
CA ILE A 65 3.93 -14.12 -7.27
C ILE A 65 2.57 -13.78 -7.87
N VAL A 66 2.01 -12.64 -7.54
CA VAL A 66 0.85 -12.09 -8.25
C VAL A 66 1.34 -11.19 -9.38
N LEU A 67 0.90 -11.49 -10.60
CA LEU A 67 1.09 -10.63 -11.79
C LEU A 67 -0.21 -9.88 -12.05
N TRP A 68 -0.10 -8.60 -12.35
CA TRP A 68 -1.24 -7.71 -12.54
C TRP A 68 -1.14 -6.91 -13.84
N THR A 69 -2.27 -6.74 -14.50
CA THR A 69 -2.54 -5.71 -15.49
C THR A 69 -4.03 -5.36 -15.48
N ARG A 70 -4.41 -4.27 -16.15
CA ARG A 70 -5.80 -3.94 -16.43
C ARG A 70 -5.94 -3.54 -17.88
N LEU A 71 -6.90 -4.14 -18.60
CA LEU A 71 -7.17 -3.76 -19.97
C LEU A 71 -7.87 -2.41 -20.01
N PHE A 72 -7.21 -1.44 -20.63
CA PHE A 72 -7.68 -0.06 -20.77
C PHE A 72 -7.04 0.56 -22.00
N ASP A 73 -7.81 0.91 -23.03
CA ASP A 73 -7.27 1.20 -24.37
C ASP A 73 -7.29 2.67 -24.78
N SER A 74 -7.88 3.55 -24.01
CA SER A 74 -8.01 4.96 -24.42
C SER A 74 -8.11 5.93 -23.25
N GLY A 75 -8.11 7.20 -23.59
CA GLY A 75 -8.03 8.38 -22.74
C GLY A 75 -8.55 8.27 -21.30
N LEU A 76 -8.06 9.10 -20.43
CA LEU A 76 -8.15 9.02 -18.96
C LEU A 76 -9.54 8.76 -18.35
N PHE A 77 -10.63 8.97 -19.11
CA PHE A 77 -12.00 8.96 -18.58
C PHE A 77 -12.95 7.98 -19.27
N SER A 78 -12.52 7.28 -20.32
CA SER A 78 -13.32 6.26 -21.00
C SER A 78 -12.45 5.15 -21.56
N SER A 79 -12.94 3.92 -21.50
CA SER A 79 -12.31 2.77 -22.14
C SER A 79 -13.19 2.23 -23.26
N ASN A 80 -12.59 1.91 -24.42
CA ASN A 80 -13.28 1.23 -25.51
C ASN A 80 -13.19 -0.31 -25.40
N VAL A 81 -12.66 -0.82 -24.30
CA VAL A 81 -12.63 -2.27 -24.03
C VAL A 81 -14.08 -2.78 -24.01
N PRO A 82 -14.43 -3.77 -24.84
CA PRO A 82 -15.77 -4.29 -24.90
C PRO A 82 -16.26 -4.82 -23.56
N ASN A 83 -17.55 -4.63 -23.25
CA ASN A 83 -18.17 -5.12 -22.02
C ASN A 83 -18.44 -6.64 -22.10
N GLU A 84 -17.37 -7.41 -22.30
CA GLU A 84 -17.35 -8.87 -22.33
C GLU A 84 -16.11 -9.38 -21.60
N SER A 85 -16.12 -10.63 -21.18
CA SER A 85 -14.94 -11.27 -20.60
C SER A 85 -13.89 -11.50 -21.68
N ILE A 86 -12.65 -11.13 -21.41
CA ILE A 86 -11.55 -11.19 -22.38
C ILE A 86 -10.43 -12.07 -21.85
N ASP A 87 -9.99 -13.01 -22.69
CA ASP A 87 -8.81 -13.83 -22.39
C ASP A 87 -7.53 -13.00 -22.51
N VAL A 88 -6.72 -13.04 -21.47
CA VAL A 88 -5.40 -12.41 -21.40
C VAL A 88 -4.33 -13.47 -21.16
N GLY A 89 -3.51 -13.70 -22.16
CA GLY A 89 -2.35 -14.57 -22.05
C GLY A 89 -1.28 -13.93 -21.16
N TRP A 90 -0.52 -14.74 -20.43
CA TRP A 90 0.62 -14.31 -19.66
C TRP A 90 1.78 -15.30 -19.78
N GLN A 91 3.00 -14.81 -19.65
CA GLN A 91 4.23 -15.58 -19.67
C GLN A 91 5.16 -15.14 -18.56
N LEU A 92 5.82 -16.10 -17.92
CA LEU A 92 6.89 -15.92 -16.96
C LEU A 92 8.15 -16.62 -17.48
N ALA A 93 9.30 -15.93 -17.53
CA ALA A 93 10.55 -16.42 -18.11
C ALA A 93 11.74 -16.14 -17.19
N GLU A 94 12.83 -16.88 -17.37
CA GLU A 94 14.11 -16.64 -16.69
C GLU A 94 14.95 -15.56 -17.37
N ASP A 95 14.60 -15.17 -18.58
CA ASP A 95 15.32 -14.14 -19.35
C ASP A 95 14.35 -13.16 -20.01
N GLU A 96 14.80 -11.94 -20.22
CA GLU A 96 14.03 -10.82 -20.76
C GLU A 96 13.57 -11.04 -22.20
N ALA A 97 14.32 -11.85 -22.96
CA ALA A 97 13.97 -12.20 -24.35
C ALA A 97 12.90 -13.31 -24.45
N PHE A 98 12.48 -13.90 -23.31
CA PHE A 98 11.53 -15.01 -23.24
C PHE A 98 11.94 -16.26 -24.03
N LEU A 99 13.23 -16.55 -24.08
CA LEU A 99 13.77 -17.77 -24.68
C LEU A 99 13.57 -18.97 -23.73
N ARG A 100 13.54 -18.72 -22.41
CA ARG A 100 13.32 -19.74 -21.37
C ARG A 100 12.06 -19.41 -20.58
N VAL A 101 10.92 -19.64 -21.20
CA VAL A 101 9.61 -19.51 -20.53
C VAL A 101 9.44 -20.66 -19.54
N VAL A 102 9.26 -20.32 -18.25
CA VAL A 102 9.09 -21.31 -17.17
C VAL A 102 7.63 -21.60 -16.88
N LYS A 103 6.74 -20.61 -17.08
CA LYS A 103 5.29 -20.77 -16.96
C LYS A 103 4.58 -19.84 -17.91
N SER A 104 3.41 -20.29 -18.36
CA SER A 104 2.49 -19.48 -19.17
C SER A 104 1.06 -19.94 -18.92
N GLY A 105 0.10 -19.10 -19.24
CA GLY A 105 -1.32 -19.43 -19.12
C GLY A 105 -2.19 -18.32 -19.63
N THR A 106 -3.49 -18.44 -19.35
CA THR A 106 -4.52 -17.45 -19.68
C THR A 106 -5.31 -17.12 -18.43
N SER A 107 -5.59 -15.85 -18.24
CA SER A 107 -6.47 -15.35 -17.18
C SER A 107 -7.61 -14.56 -17.79
N LEU A 108 -8.76 -14.57 -17.13
CA LEU A 108 -9.96 -13.92 -17.62
C LEU A 108 -10.07 -12.51 -17.03
N ALA A 109 -10.08 -11.49 -17.92
CA ALA A 109 -10.37 -10.11 -17.56
C ALA A 109 -11.89 -9.89 -17.58
N LEU A 110 -12.49 -9.68 -16.38
CA LEU A 110 -13.92 -9.57 -16.19
C LEU A 110 -14.39 -8.10 -16.22
N PRO A 111 -15.48 -7.76 -16.93
CA PRO A 111 -16.06 -6.41 -16.92
C PRO A 111 -16.43 -5.94 -15.51
N ALA A 112 -16.95 -6.83 -14.66
CA ALA A 112 -17.32 -6.53 -13.28
C ALA A 112 -16.14 -6.04 -12.44
N LEU A 113 -14.91 -6.44 -12.79
CA LEU A 113 -13.65 -6.01 -12.17
C LEU A 113 -12.86 -5.05 -13.07
N ALA A 114 -13.56 -4.23 -13.87
CA ALA A 114 -12.95 -3.25 -14.77
C ALA A 114 -11.88 -3.85 -15.71
N HIS A 115 -12.00 -5.11 -16.07
CA HIS A 115 -11.03 -5.88 -16.86
C HIS A 115 -9.63 -5.96 -16.22
N SER A 116 -9.53 -5.90 -14.91
CA SER A 116 -8.28 -6.20 -14.22
C SER A 116 -7.97 -7.70 -14.25
N VAL A 117 -6.71 -8.02 -14.29
CA VAL A 117 -6.16 -9.38 -14.29
C VAL A 117 -5.26 -9.53 -13.08
N HIS A 118 -5.55 -10.53 -12.26
CA HIS A 118 -4.76 -10.94 -11.10
C HIS A 118 -4.37 -12.40 -11.30
N THR A 119 -3.13 -12.63 -11.70
CA THR A 119 -2.64 -13.99 -11.96
C THR A 119 -1.67 -14.40 -10.86
N GLU A 120 -2.08 -15.32 -10.00
CA GLU A 120 -1.19 -15.92 -9.01
C GLU A 120 -0.43 -17.09 -9.65
N VAL A 121 0.87 -16.89 -9.87
CA VAL A 121 1.78 -17.89 -10.43
C VAL A 121 2.50 -18.58 -9.28
N SER A 122 2.11 -19.82 -8.97
CA SER A 122 2.63 -20.63 -7.86
C SER A 122 3.55 -21.75 -8.31
N GLY A 123 4.20 -22.44 -7.37
CA GLY A 123 5.14 -23.55 -7.64
C GLY A 123 6.40 -23.08 -8.34
N LEU A 124 6.87 -21.89 -8.00
CA LEU A 124 8.12 -21.32 -8.47
C LEU A 124 9.27 -21.67 -7.53
N PRO A 125 10.52 -21.75 -8.02
CA PRO A 125 11.69 -21.84 -7.15
C PRO A 125 11.84 -20.56 -6.31
N SER A 126 12.28 -20.74 -5.05
CA SER A 126 12.49 -19.62 -4.11
C SER A 126 13.73 -18.81 -4.48
N ASN A 127 13.75 -17.55 -4.01
CA ASN A 127 14.88 -16.63 -4.15
C ASN A 127 15.35 -16.45 -5.61
N LYS A 128 14.39 -16.36 -6.54
CA LYS A 128 14.71 -16.30 -7.97
C LYS A 128 14.02 -15.13 -8.66
N TRP A 129 14.75 -14.46 -9.55
CA TRP A 129 14.25 -13.42 -10.42
C TRP A 129 13.65 -14.01 -11.70
N PHE A 130 12.58 -13.35 -12.18
CA PHE A 130 11.88 -13.68 -13.40
C PHE A 130 11.51 -12.42 -14.17
N PHE A 131 11.21 -12.60 -15.47
CA PHE A 131 10.60 -11.61 -16.35
C PHE A 131 9.19 -12.06 -16.70
N TYR A 132 8.27 -11.11 -16.83
CA TYR A 132 6.89 -11.42 -17.16
C TYR A 132 6.32 -10.43 -18.16
N ARG A 133 5.30 -10.88 -18.92
CA ARG A 133 4.54 -10.05 -19.84
C ARG A 133 3.14 -10.60 -20.02
N PHE A 134 2.25 -9.74 -20.54
CA PHE A 134 0.89 -10.10 -20.92
C PHE A 134 0.68 -9.99 -22.42
N GLN A 135 -0.32 -10.71 -22.93
CA GLN A 135 -0.70 -10.71 -24.33
C GLN A 135 -2.22 -10.67 -24.47
N CYS A 136 -2.75 -9.80 -25.31
CA CYS A 136 -4.19 -9.69 -25.54
C CYS A 136 -4.45 -9.21 -26.97
N ARG A 137 -5.26 -9.95 -27.73
CA ARG A 137 -5.72 -9.57 -29.08
C ARG A 137 -4.61 -9.10 -30.03
N GLY A 138 -3.46 -9.73 -29.97
CA GLY A 138 -2.29 -9.42 -30.80
C GLY A 138 -1.34 -8.35 -30.23
N PHE A 139 -1.68 -7.72 -29.13
CA PHE A 139 -0.80 -6.80 -28.41
C PHE A 139 -0.01 -7.53 -27.34
N ILE A 140 1.20 -7.06 -27.10
CA ILE A 140 2.09 -7.51 -26.02
C ILE A 140 2.34 -6.31 -25.11
N SER A 141 2.28 -6.52 -23.79
CA SER A 141 2.62 -5.49 -22.79
C SER A 141 4.11 -5.18 -22.77
N ALA A 142 4.51 -4.18 -22.00
CA ALA A 142 5.90 -4.05 -21.55
C ALA A 142 6.36 -5.34 -20.86
N VAL A 143 7.67 -5.51 -20.74
CA VAL A 143 8.29 -6.59 -19.95
C VAL A 143 8.50 -6.07 -18.52
N GLY A 144 7.99 -6.82 -17.54
CA GLY A 144 8.25 -6.58 -16.13
C GLY A 144 9.27 -7.57 -15.57
N LYS A 145 9.89 -7.19 -14.46
CA LYS A 145 10.80 -8.00 -13.68
C LYS A 145 10.22 -8.23 -12.29
N THR A 146 10.31 -9.44 -11.78
CA THR A 146 9.76 -9.83 -10.48
C THR A 146 10.58 -10.93 -9.85
N ARG A 147 10.34 -11.23 -8.56
CA ARG A 147 11.04 -12.32 -7.89
C ARG A 147 10.17 -13.02 -6.86
N THR A 148 10.50 -14.27 -6.57
CA THR A 148 10.09 -14.97 -5.35
C THR A 148 10.98 -14.56 -4.19
N LEU A 149 10.44 -14.61 -2.98
CA LEU A 149 11.21 -14.41 -1.76
C LEU A 149 12.10 -15.65 -1.47
N PRO A 150 13.19 -15.49 -0.70
CA PRO A 150 13.90 -16.62 -0.13
C PRO A 150 12.99 -17.42 0.81
N SER A 151 13.11 -18.74 0.85
CA SER A 151 12.34 -19.56 1.79
C SER A 151 12.68 -19.23 3.25
N ALA A 152 11.72 -19.38 4.17
CA ALA A 152 11.83 -18.96 5.57
C ALA A 152 13.07 -19.49 6.31
N ASN A 153 13.60 -20.66 5.89
CA ASN A 153 14.79 -21.26 6.48
C ASN A 153 16.10 -20.90 5.78
N GLN A 154 16.04 -20.16 4.67
CA GLN A 154 17.20 -19.78 3.90
C GLN A 154 17.92 -18.59 4.55
N SER A 155 19.23 -18.72 4.77
CA SER A 155 20.08 -17.58 5.11
C SER A 155 20.37 -16.79 3.83
N VAL A 156 20.24 -15.46 3.92
CA VAL A 156 20.55 -14.53 2.82
C VAL A 156 21.34 -13.37 3.37
N ASP A 157 22.24 -12.85 2.56
CA ASP A 157 23.19 -11.83 3.02
C ASP A 157 22.61 -10.42 2.99
N LYS A 158 21.54 -10.19 2.17
CA LYS A 158 21.06 -8.85 1.89
C LYS A 158 19.60 -8.82 1.46
N LEU A 159 18.89 -7.80 1.95
CA LEU A 159 17.63 -7.31 1.43
C LEU A 159 17.77 -5.81 1.15
N ARG A 160 17.35 -5.36 -0.03
CA ARG A 160 17.27 -3.94 -0.36
C ARG A 160 15.83 -3.58 -0.75
N LEU A 161 15.17 -2.75 0.03
CA LEU A 161 13.82 -2.29 -0.24
C LEU A 161 13.72 -0.76 -0.27
N ALA A 162 12.76 -0.23 -1.03
CA ALA A 162 12.32 1.14 -0.87
C ALA A 162 10.99 1.18 -0.11
N TYR A 163 10.78 2.23 0.69
CA TYR A 163 9.48 2.56 1.27
C TYR A 163 9.04 3.95 0.83
N ALA A 164 7.76 4.09 0.51
CA ALA A 164 7.19 5.31 -0.05
C ALA A 164 5.69 5.40 0.24
N SER A 165 5.14 6.61 0.22
CA SER A 165 3.72 6.90 0.41
C SER A 165 3.32 8.24 -0.22
N CYS A 166 2.03 8.57 -0.21
CA CYS A 166 1.53 9.93 -0.39
C CYS A 166 1.93 10.55 -1.74
N GLN A 167 1.46 9.93 -2.84
CA GLN A 167 1.79 10.35 -4.20
C GLN A 167 0.69 11.22 -4.84
N ASN A 168 0.43 12.42 -4.31
CA ASN A 168 -0.58 13.29 -4.90
C ASN A 168 -0.23 13.69 -6.34
N TYR A 169 -1.10 13.35 -7.30
CA TYR A 169 -0.87 13.59 -8.73
C TYR A 169 -0.80 15.09 -9.07
N GLU A 170 -1.65 15.91 -8.43
CA GLU A 170 -1.69 17.34 -8.66
C GLU A 170 -0.41 18.05 -8.22
N HIS A 171 0.21 17.57 -7.13
CA HIS A 171 1.28 18.28 -6.43
C HIS A 171 2.65 18.15 -7.10
N GLY A 172 2.82 17.18 -8.02
CA GLY A 172 4.10 17.02 -8.70
C GLY A 172 4.18 15.87 -9.69
N TYR A 173 5.29 15.82 -10.41
CA TYR A 173 5.64 14.70 -11.27
C TYR A 173 6.25 13.54 -10.46
N PHE A 174 6.01 12.31 -10.90
CA PHE A 174 6.47 11.11 -10.22
C PHE A 174 7.92 10.73 -10.55
N SER A 175 8.77 11.72 -10.82
CA SER A 175 10.20 11.54 -11.12
C SER A 175 10.98 10.73 -10.07
N ALA A 176 10.51 10.73 -8.81
CA ALA A 176 11.03 9.89 -7.74
C ALA A 176 11.08 8.39 -8.15
N TYR A 177 10.06 7.89 -8.85
CA TYR A 177 10.00 6.49 -9.27
C TYR A 177 11.01 6.14 -10.36
N ARG A 178 11.36 7.07 -11.25
CA ARG A 178 12.43 6.87 -12.21
C ARG A 178 13.76 6.59 -11.51
N HIS A 179 14.07 7.37 -10.49
CA HIS A 179 15.28 7.19 -9.68
C HIS A 179 15.19 5.94 -8.80
N MET A 180 14.03 5.67 -8.21
CA MET A 180 13.79 4.47 -7.38
C MET A 180 14.02 3.19 -8.19
N ARG A 181 13.62 3.14 -9.46
CA ARG A 181 13.87 2.00 -10.36
C ARG A 181 15.35 1.66 -10.47
N ASP A 182 16.21 2.68 -10.45
CA ASP A 182 17.66 2.52 -10.63
C ASP A 182 18.37 2.07 -9.32
N GLU A 183 17.66 2.02 -8.18
CA GLU A 183 18.19 1.60 -6.87
C GLU A 183 18.41 0.08 -6.74
N LYS A 184 18.09 -0.73 -7.74
CA LYS A 184 18.25 -2.20 -7.74
C LYS A 184 17.58 -2.87 -6.53
N LEU A 185 16.31 -2.59 -6.33
CA LEU A 185 15.53 -3.05 -5.20
C LEU A 185 15.09 -4.51 -5.35
N ASP A 186 14.97 -5.20 -4.23
CA ASP A 186 14.32 -6.51 -4.15
C ASP A 186 12.79 -6.38 -4.13
N LEU A 187 12.28 -5.33 -3.47
CA LEU A 187 10.84 -5.00 -3.41
C LEU A 187 10.61 -3.53 -3.05
N VAL A 188 9.40 -3.06 -3.31
CA VAL A 188 8.88 -1.77 -2.81
C VAL A 188 7.83 -2.05 -1.75
N MET A 189 7.91 -1.32 -0.64
CA MET A 189 6.91 -1.22 0.41
C MET A 189 6.15 0.10 0.22
N PHE A 190 4.89 0.04 -0.20
CA PHE A 190 4.07 1.24 -0.40
C PHE A 190 3.06 1.38 0.74
N LEU A 191 3.10 2.51 1.42
CA LEU A 191 2.49 2.73 2.73
C LEU A 191 1.25 3.62 2.71
N GLY A 192 0.49 3.58 1.61
CA GLY A 192 -0.78 4.30 1.50
C GLY A 192 -0.72 5.64 0.79
N ASP A 193 -1.91 6.22 0.59
CA ASP A 193 -2.11 7.41 -0.22
C ASP A 193 -1.63 7.25 -1.66
N TYR A 194 -2.00 6.12 -2.26
CA TYR A 194 -1.70 5.86 -3.67
C TYR A 194 -2.47 6.77 -4.61
N ILE A 195 -3.70 7.15 -4.24
CA ILE A 195 -4.52 8.16 -4.91
C ILE A 195 -5.00 9.19 -3.90
N TYR A 196 -5.54 10.30 -4.40
CA TYR A 196 -6.23 11.30 -3.61
C TYR A 196 -7.62 11.51 -4.22
N GLU A 197 -8.68 11.41 -3.41
CA GLU A 197 -10.07 11.33 -3.83
C GLU A 197 -10.70 12.69 -4.16
N TYR A 198 -10.06 13.79 -3.78
CA TYR A 198 -10.59 15.14 -3.95
C TYR A 198 -10.29 15.73 -5.35
N PRO A 199 -11.06 16.76 -5.80
CA PRO A 199 -10.83 17.43 -7.07
C PRO A 199 -9.57 18.27 -7.06
N GLN A 200 -9.28 18.91 -8.21
CA GLN A 200 -8.18 19.86 -8.35
C GLN A 200 -8.16 20.88 -7.21
N GLY A 201 -7.05 20.94 -6.49
CA GLY A 201 -6.80 21.94 -5.47
C GLY A 201 -6.15 23.22 -6.01
N LYS A 202 -5.30 23.85 -5.20
CA LYS A 202 -4.66 25.14 -5.54
C LYS A 202 -3.22 25.00 -6.08
N ILE A 203 -2.56 23.85 -5.87
CA ILE A 203 -1.15 23.68 -6.22
C ILE A 203 -0.96 23.58 -7.72
N GLY A 204 -1.77 22.77 -8.40
CA GLY A 204 -1.96 22.79 -9.84
C GLY A 204 -0.72 22.52 -10.70
N VAL A 205 0.26 21.72 -10.21
CA VAL A 205 1.42 21.31 -11.02
C VAL A 205 0.98 20.43 -12.18
N ARG A 206 0.07 19.48 -11.91
CA ARG A 206 -0.61 18.66 -12.92
C ARG A 206 -2.12 18.79 -12.77
N SER A 207 -2.83 18.73 -13.89
CA SER A 207 -4.30 18.82 -13.87
C SER A 207 -4.92 17.48 -13.53
N VAL A 208 -5.83 17.45 -12.55
CA VAL A 208 -6.61 16.28 -12.16
C VAL A 208 -7.86 16.11 -13.00
N ASN A 209 -8.49 17.23 -13.45
CA ASN A 209 -9.70 17.28 -14.28
C ASN A 209 -10.79 16.28 -13.83
N ALA A 210 -10.99 16.15 -12.52
CA ALA A 210 -11.94 15.22 -11.94
C ALA A 210 -12.63 15.84 -10.72
N SER A 211 -13.86 15.43 -10.45
CA SER A 211 -14.59 15.75 -9.23
C SER A 211 -14.13 14.88 -8.05
N TRP A 212 -14.81 15.01 -6.90
CA TRP A 212 -14.66 14.08 -5.79
C TRP A 212 -14.94 12.65 -6.24
N ALA A 213 -14.12 11.70 -5.79
CA ALA A 213 -14.41 10.29 -5.98
C ALA A 213 -15.46 9.84 -4.93
N LEU A 214 -16.66 9.55 -5.39
CA LEU A 214 -17.80 9.20 -4.52
C LEU A 214 -18.38 7.82 -4.83
N ASP A 215 -18.17 7.34 -6.04
CA ASP A 215 -18.63 6.03 -6.50
C ASP A 215 -17.50 5.23 -7.19
N LEU A 216 -17.82 4.01 -7.60
CA LEU A 216 -16.86 3.08 -8.19
C LEU A 216 -16.22 3.62 -9.48
N ASP A 217 -17.01 4.29 -10.33
CA ASP A 217 -16.52 4.83 -11.60
C ASP A 217 -15.54 5.99 -11.37
N ASP A 218 -15.82 6.84 -10.38
CA ASP A 218 -14.94 7.93 -9.97
C ASP A 218 -13.59 7.41 -9.46
N TYR A 219 -13.60 6.39 -8.57
CA TYR A 219 -12.37 5.77 -8.06
C TYR A 219 -11.58 5.08 -9.18
N ARG A 220 -12.25 4.35 -10.10
CA ARG A 220 -11.61 3.73 -11.26
C ARG A 220 -10.92 4.74 -12.16
N LYS A 221 -11.56 5.88 -12.42
CA LYS A 221 -10.97 7.00 -13.18
C LYS A 221 -9.77 7.60 -12.45
N ARG A 222 -9.88 7.75 -11.12
CA ARG A 222 -8.79 8.28 -10.31
C ARG A 222 -7.56 7.37 -10.38
N TYR A 223 -7.72 6.06 -10.20
CA TYR A 223 -6.64 5.09 -10.36
C TYR A 223 -6.07 5.09 -11.79
N ALA A 224 -6.92 5.17 -12.81
CA ALA A 224 -6.46 5.22 -14.20
C ALA A 224 -5.59 6.46 -14.46
N LEU A 225 -5.96 7.62 -13.91
CA LEU A 225 -5.16 8.85 -13.99
C LEU A 225 -3.75 8.63 -13.40
N TYR A 226 -3.65 8.11 -12.17
CA TYR A 226 -2.37 7.87 -11.51
C TYR A 226 -1.54 6.83 -12.24
N LYS A 227 -2.14 5.70 -12.61
CA LYS A 227 -1.46 4.61 -13.33
C LYS A 227 -1.11 4.95 -14.79
N SER A 228 -1.59 6.06 -15.34
CA SER A 228 -1.15 6.56 -16.65
C SER A 228 0.25 7.20 -16.62
N ASP A 229 0.82 7.47 -15.44
CA ASP A 229 2.16 8.05 -15.29
C ASP A 229 3.25 7.03 -15.66
N GLY A 230 4.11 7.37 -16.61
CA GLY A 230 5.12 6.46 -17.15
C GLY A 230 6.23 6.11 -16.15
N ASP A 231 6.62 7.02 -15.25
CA ASP A 231 7.64 6.76 -14.24
C ASP A 231 7.09 5.77 -13.19
N LEU A 232 5.82 5.93 -12.76
CA LEU A 232 5.14 4.99 -11.88
C LEU A 232 5.00 3.60 -12.53
N GLN A 233 4.58 3.53 -13.81
CA GLN A 233 4.49 2.27 -14.55
C GLN A 233 5.84 1.56 -14.61
N SER A 234 6.91 2.31 -14.90
CA SER A 234 8.26 1.75 -15.00
C SER A 234 8.75 1.18 -13.66
N MET A 235 8.39 1.81 -12.54
CA MET A 235 8.73 1.30 -11.21
C MET A 235 7.91 0.08 -10.82
N HIS A 236 6.62 0.05 -11.14
CA HIS A 236 5.77 -1.14 -10.96
C HIS A 236 6.27 -2.36 -11.74
N ALA A 237 6.84 -2.12 -12.92
CA ALA A 237 7.42 -3.17 -13.75
C ALA A 237 8.79 -3.65 -13.29
N ALA A 238 9.49 -2.94 -12.40
CA ALA A 238 10.90 -3.18 -12.07
C ALA A 238 11.12 -4.25 -10.98
N CYS A 239 10.21 -4.41 -10.04
CA CYS A 239 10.27 -5.39 -8.94
C CYS A 239 8.90 -5.57 -8.29
N PRO A 240 8.68 -6.60 -7.45
CA PRO A 240 7.41 -6.80 -6.76
C PRO A 240 7.16 -5.72 -5.70
N TRP A 241 5.88 -5.42 -5.48
CA TRP A 241 5.40 -4.48 -4.46
C TRP A 241 4.62 -5.20 -3.36
N ILE A 242 4.82 -4.77 -2.13
CA ILE A 242 3.95 -5.06 -0.98
C ILE A 242 3.30 -3.75 -0.57
N MET A 243 2.00 -3.75 -0.33
CA MET A 243 1.23 -2.52 -0.28
C MET A 243 0.22 -2.54 0.85
N THR A 244 -0.01 -1.39 1.44
CA THR A 244 -1.20 -1.09 2.24
C THR A 244 -1.84 0.19 1.73
N TRP A 245 -3.05 0.49 2.17
CA TRP A 245 -3.69 1.79 1.94
C TRP A 245 -3.55 2.69 3.17
N ASP A 246 -3.92 3.97 2.99
CA ASP A 246 -4.23 4.87 4.07
C ASP A 246 -5.65 5.42 3.89
N ASP A 247 -5.93 6.67 4.17
CA ASP A 247 -7.27 7.21 4.13
C ASP A 247 -7.71 7.70 2.74
N HIS A 248 -6.81 8.28 1.96
CA HIS A 248 -7.13 8.86 0.67
C HIS A 248 -7.53 7.84 -0.42
N GLU A 249 -7.26 6.56 -0.22
CA GLU A 249 -7.85 5.53 -1.06
C GLU A 249 -9.36 5.46 -0.93
N VAL A 250 -9.93 6.00 0.16
CA VAL A 250 -11.38 6.09 0.42
C VAL A 250 -11.82 7.53 0.63
N GLN A 251 -11.43 8.14 1.73
CA GLN A 251 -11.72 9.53 2.09
C GLN A 251 -10.80 9.99 3.21
N ASN A 252 -10.25 11.19 3.07
CA ASN A 252 -9.42 11.81 4.11
C ASN A 252 -10.01 11.64 5.51
N ASP A 253 -9.20 11.14 6.42
CA ASP A 253 -9.52 10.88 7.82
C ASP A 253 -10.68 9.89 8.06
N TYR A 254 -11.04 8.99 7.14
CA TYR A 254 -12.05 7.98 7.45
C TYR A 254 -11.54 6.99 8.51
N ALA A 255 -12.45 6.42 9.28
CA ALA A 255 -12.13 5.47 10.34
C ALA A 255 -13.14 4.30 10.33
N GLY A 256 -12.71 3.14 9.85
CA GLY A 256 -13.57 1.96 9.74
C GLY A 256 -14.84 2.25 8.93
N ASN A 257 -15.97 2.25 9.59
CA ASN A 257 -17.29 2.55 9.00
C ASN A 257 -17.70 4.03 9.09
N ASN A 258 -16.84 4.87 9.64
CA ASN A 258 -17.13 6.28 9.86
C ASN A 258 -16.47 7.13 8.77
N ALA A 259 -17.26 7.99 8.14
CA ALA A 259 -16.79 8.95 7.14
C ALA A 259 -15.76 9.92 7.76
N GLY A 260 -14.83 10.37 6.95
CA GLY A 260 -14.01 11.53 7.24
C GLY A 260 -14.81 12.83 7.14
N SER A 261 -14.17 13.94 7.45
CA SER A 261 -14.83 15.24 7.51
C SER A 261 -14.76 16.04 6.20
N GLN A 262 -13.91 15.64 5.26
CA GLN A 262 -13.70 16.38 4.03
C GLN A 262 -14.58 15.88 2.89
N GLY A 263 -14.99 16.82 2.03
CA GLY A 263 -15.74 16.53 0.82
C GLY A 263 -17.26 16.54 1.01
N PRO A 264 -18.02 16.24 -0.05
CA PRO A 264 -19.47 16.19 -0.01
C PRO A 264 -19.96 15.11 0.96
N ALA A 265 -20.97 15.42 1.72
CA ALA A 265 -21.67 14.41 2.52
C ALA A 265 -22.29 13.35 1.60
N VAL A 266 -22.11 12.09 1.94
CA VAL A 266 -22.72 10.96 1.23
C VAL A 266 -23.75 10.29 2.11
N ASN A 267 -24.90 9.92 1.55
CA ASN A 267 -25.99 9.29 2.30
C ASN A 267 -25.63 7.90 2.85
N ASN A 268 -24.64 7.23 2.23
CA ASN A 268 -24.18 5.90 2.62
C ASN A 268 -22.68 5.80 2.43
N PHE A 269 -21.93 6.06 3.50
CA PHE A 269 -20.48 5.99 3.49
C PHE A 269 -19.98 4.56 3.25
N ILE A 270 -20.66 3.55 3.80
CA ILE A 270 -20.26 2.14 3.60
C ILE A 270 -20.29 1.76 2.13
N LYS A 271 -21.27 2.27 1.35
CA LYS A 271 -21.29 2.06 -0.10
C LYS A 271 -20.13 2.74 -0.82
N ARG A 272 -19.75 3.96 -0.41
CA ARG A 272 -18.57 4.66 -0.92
C ARG A 272 -17.29 3.87 -0.60
N ARG A 273 -17.14 3.43 0.65
CA ARG A 273 -16.01 2.61 1.08
C ARG A 273 -15.90 1.31 0.27
N ALA A 274 -17.02 0.62 0.06
CA ALA A 274 -17.08 -0.59 -0.77
C ALA A 274 -16.60 -0.34 -2.19
N ALA A 275 -17.05 0.76 -2.81
CA ALA A 275 -16.61 1.17 -4.14
C ALA A 275 -15.10 1.45 -4.20
N ALA A 276 -14.59 2.13 -3.18
CA ALA A 276 -13.17 2.43 -3.04
C ALA A 276 -12.32 1.15 -2.88
N TYR A 277 -12.74 0.22 -2.04
CA TYR A 277 -12.06 -1.08 -1.83
C TYR A 277 -12.06 -1.93 -3.10
N GLN A 278 -13.18 -1.98 -3.82
CA GLN A 278 -13.24 -2.66 -5.11
C GLN A 278 -12.25 -2.02 -6.09
N ALA A 279 -12.24 -0.70 -6.23
CA ALA A 279 -11.32 -0.01 -7.12
C ALA A 279 -9.85 -0.23 -6.71
N TYR A 280 -9.54 -0.27 -5.41
CA TYR A 280 -8.21 -0.61 -4.91
C TYR A 280 -7.79 -2.03 -5.36
N TYR A 281 -8.64 -3.03 -5.11
CA TYR A 281 -8.37 -4.40 -5.56
C TYR A 281 -8.13 -4.45 -7.08
N GLU A 282 -8.99 -3.81 -7.87
CA GLU A 282 -8.88 -3.80 -9.33
C GLU A 282 -7.56 -3.20 -9.86
N HIS A 283 -6.85 -2.40 -9.06
CA HIS A 283 -5.66 -1.67 -9.50
C HIS A 283 -4.36 -2.09 -8.82
N MET A 284 -4.41 -2.92 -7.79
CA MET A 284 -3.23 -3.36 -7.04
C MET A 284 -2.93 -4.84 -7.29
N PRO A 285 -1.64 -5.24 -7.32
CA PRO A 285 -1.23 -6.63 -7.53
C PRO A 285 -1.48 -7.49 -6.28
N LEU A 286 -2.74 -7.63 -5.90
CA LEU A 286 -3.19 -8.39 -4.74
C LEU A 286 -3.60 -9.82 -5.13
N PRO A 287 -3.38 -10.81 -4.25
CA PRO A 287 -3.83 -12.18 -4.47
C PRO A 287 -5.35 -12.32 -4.30
N ALA A 288 -5.92 -13.37 -4.87
CA ALA A 288 -7.33 -13.70 -4.66
C ALA A 288 -7.67 -13.96 -3.18
N SER A 289 -6.71 -14.37 -2.38
CA SER A 289 -6.86 -14.55 -0.93
C SER A 289 -7.10 -13.26 -0.15
N ALA A 290 -6.88 -12.09 -0.77
CA ALA A 290 -7.28 -10.80 -0.20
C ALA A 290 -8.82 -10.65 -0.15
N LEU A 291 -9.55 -11.38 -0.98
CA LEU A 291 -11.00 -11.38 -1.03
C LEU A 291 -11.56 -12.37 0.01
N LEU A 292 -11.95 -11.89 1.19
CA LEU A 292 -12.41 -12.75 2.29
C LEU A 292 -13.65 -13.57 1.94
N GLU A 293 -14.58 -13.00 1.18
CA GLU A 293 -15.82 -13.63 0.73
C GLU A 293 -15.87 -13.82 -0.80
N GLY A 294 -14.70 -13.81 -1.46
CA GLY A 294 -14.60 -13.91 -2.91
C GLY A 294 -15.03 -12.64 -3.64
N ILE A 295 -15.23 -12.75 -4.96
CA ILE A 295 -15.63 -11.61 -5.80
C ILE A 295 -17.02 -11.10 -5.42
N ASP A 296 -17.95 -11.99 -5.10
CA ASP A 296 -19.31 -11.61 -4.71
C ASP A 296 -19.29 -10.78 -3.42
N GLY A 297 -18.45 -11.16 -2.46
CA GLY A 297 -18.22 -10.38 -1.25
C GLY A 297 -17.66 -9.00 -1.57
N LEU A 298 -16.64 -8.90 -2.41
CA LEU A 298 -16.08 -7.61 -2.85
C LEU A 298 -17.15 -6.71 -3.46
N LEU A 299 -17.96 -7.24 -4.38
CA LEU A 299 -19.04 -6.50 -5.03
C LEU A 299 -20.16 -6.10 -4.04
N ALA A 300 -20.35 -6.86 -2.96
CA ALA A 300 -21.27 -6.56 -1.87
C ALA A 300 -20.69 -5.61 -0.81
N GLY A 301 -19.41 -5.27 -0.90
CA GLY A 301 -18.74 -4.37 0.03
C GLY A 301 -18.12 -5.02 1.25
N SER A 302 -17.78 -6.30 1.17
CA SER A 302 -17.01 -7.01 2.21
C SER A 302 -15.62 -6.44 2.36
N GLU A 303 -15.00 -6.74 3.48
CA GLU A 303 -13.65 -6.33 3.81
C GLU A 303 -12.61 -7.01 2.91
N LEU A 304 -11.48 -6.30 2.69
CA LEU A 304 -10.29 -6.86 2.06
C LEU A 304 -9.23 -7.15 3.11
N ARG A 305 -8.61 -8.31 3.03
CA ARG A 305 -7.46 -8.61 3.87
C ARG A 305 -6.18 -8.15 3.17
N ILE A 306 -5.75 -6.91 3.44
CA ILE A 306 -4.50 -6.35 2.90
C ILE A 306 -3.32 -6.48 3.87
N TYR A 307 -3.57 -6.59 5.18
CA TYR A 307 -2.49 -6.88 6.12
C TYR A 307 -1.95 -8.31 5.93
N GLY A 308 -0.64 -8.45 6.02
CA GLY A 308 0.01 -9.73 5.74
C GLY A 308 1.48 -9.78 6.18
N ASN A 309 2.04 -10.99 6.13
CA ASN A 309 3.42 -11.27 6.50
C ASN A 309 4.23 -11.70 5.28
N PHE A 310 5.39 -11.06 5.08
CA PHE A 310 6.34 -11.33 4.01
C PHE A 310 7.70 -11.67 4.62
N GLN A 311 8.11 -12.93 4.49
CA GLN A 311 9.37 -13.41 5.07
C GLN A 311 10.47 -13.42 4.02
N PHE A 312 11.54 -12.67 4.25
CA PHE A 312 12.70 -12.64 3.37
C PHE A 312 13.81 -13.54 3.95
N GLY A 313 13.65 -14.84 3.79
CA GLY A 313 14.52 -15.82 4.42
C GLY A 313 14.54 -15.68 5.94
N LYS A 314 15.69 -15.96 6.55
CA LYS A 314 15.94 -15.66 7.97
C LYS A 314 16.26 -14.20 8.24
N LEU A 315 16.52 -13.41 7.21
CA LEU A 315 17.00 -12.03 7.35
C LEU A 315 15.90 -11.08 7.86
N ALA A 316 14.70 -11.13 7.27
CA ALA A 316 13.66 -10.16 7.61
C ALA A 316 12.26 -10.78 7.66
N ASN A 317 11.51 -10.41 8.69
CA ASN A 317 10.09 -10.69 8.86
C ASN A 317 9.34 -9.36 8.71
N ILE A 318 8.58 -9.19 7.63
CA ILE A 318 7.91 -7.94 7.27
C ILE A 318 6.41 -8.10 7.48
N LEU A 319 5.83 -7.37 8.43
CA LEU A 319 4.40 -7.30 8.66
C LEU A 319 3.87 -6.00 8.06
N MET A 320 3.03 -6.11 7.03
CA MET A 320 2.26 -4.99 6.50
C MET A 320 0.97 -4.86 7.29
N LEU A 321 0.67 -3.67 7.80
CA LEU A 321 -0.51 -3.40 8.62
C LEU A 321 -1.57 -2.60 7.85
N ASP A 322 -2.81 -2.73 8.30
CA ASP A 322 -3.96 -1.96 7.86
C ASP A 322 -4.47 -1.12 9.04
N ASP A 323 -4.19 0.16 9.02
CA ASP A 323 -4.50 1.07 10.12
C ASP A 323 -5.87 1.77 9.92
N ARG A 324 -6.62 1.49 8.86
CA ARG A 324 -7.83 2.23 8.49
C ARG A 324 -9.11 1.41 8.55
N GLN A 325 -9.12 0.21 7.99
CA GLN A 325 -10.34 -0.55 7.79
C GLN A 325 -11.05 -0.95 9.09
N TYR A 326 -10.27 -1.24 10.14
CA TYR A 326 -10.75 -1.85 11.38
C TYR A 326 -10.69 -0.92 12.59
N ARG A 327 -10.24 0.31 12.39
CA ARG A 327 -10.02 1.25 13.49
C ARG A 327 -11.33 1.83 14.02
N ASP A 328 -11.34 2.13 15.31
CA ASP A 328 -12.38 2.92 15.93
C ASP A 328 -12.38 4.38 15.44
N ALA A 329 -13.50 5.05 15.62
CA ALA A 329 -13.60 6.48 15.37
C ALA A 329 -12.59 7.27 16.20
N ARG A 330 -12.14 8.40 15.66
CA ARG A 330 -11.31 9.35 16.42
C ARG A 330 -12.07 9.85 17.65
N VAL A 331 -11.34 10.13 18.73
CA VAL A 331 -11.90 10.71 19.95
C VAL A 331 -11.61 12.20 20.02
N CYS A 332 -12.46 12.89 20.78
CA CYS A 332 -12.31 14.30 21.09
C CYS A 332 -12.10 15.20 19.85
N PRO A 333 -12.78 14.96 18.71
CA PRO A 333 -12.73 15.90 17.63
C PRO A 333 -13.49 17.16 18.06
N PRO A 334 -13.03 18.36 17.68
CA PRO A 334 -13.89 19.53 17.69
C PRO A 334 -15.16 19.24 16.89
N SER A 335 -16.30 19.78 17.31
CA SER A 335 -17.58 19.55 16.63
C SER A 335 -17.48 19.81 15.12
N GLY A 336 -17.74 18.78 14.29
CA GLY A 336 -17.69 18.84 12.83
C GLY A 336 -16.30 18.89 12.19
N ALA A 337 -15.23 18.71 12.95
CA ALA A 337 -13.85 18.70 12.42
C ALA A 337 -13.36 17.27 12.11
N GLY A 338 -12.45 17.17 11.15
CA GLY A 338 -11.65 15.98 10.88
C GLY A 338 -10.56 15.72 11.92
N SER A 339 -9.38 15.31 11.46
CA SER A 339 -8.23 15.24 12.32
C SER A 339 -7.89 16.61 12.91
N SER A 340 -7.46 16.61 14.16
CA SER A 340 -7.09 17.83 14.87
C SER A 340 -6.07 17.55 15.95
N THR A 341 -5.40 18.61 16.38
CA THR A 341 -4.55 18.57 17.56
C THR A 341 -5.34 19.04 18.80
N PHE A 342 -5.18 18.35 19.92
CA PHE A 342 -5.80 18.69 21.19
C PHE A 342 -4.92 18.31 22.37
N ASN A 343 -5.22 18.88 23.55
CA ASN A 343 -4.51 18.50 24.77
C ASN A 343 -4.98 17.12 25.24
N PRO A 344 -4.10 16.10 25.32
CA PRO A 344 -4.49 14.75 25.70
C PRO A 344 -5.12 14.66 27.10
N LYS A 345 -4.79 15.57 27.99
CA LYS A 345 -5.34 15.62 29.36
C LYS A 345 -6.83 16.01 29.38
N SER A 346 -7.34 16.59 28.29
CA SER A 346 -8.74 16.99 28.18
C SER A 346 -9.64 15.92 27.56
N CYS A 347 -9.10 14.73 27.25
CA CYS A 347 -9.81 13.67 26.53
C CYS A 347 -9.73 12.34 27.31
N ALA A 348 -10.74 12.03 28.08
CA ALA A 348 -10.81 10.81 28.87
C ALA A 348 -10.89 9.54 28.00
N GLU A 349 -11.50 9.64 26.82
CA GLU A 349 -11.70 8.54 25.87
C GLU A 349 -10.38 7.99 25.30
N LEU A 350 -9.28 8.76 25.34
CA LEU A 350 -7.95 8.29 24.93
C LEU A 350 -7.48 7.06 25.72
N THR A 351 -7.92 6.94 26.97
CA THR A 351 -7.50 5.87 27.88
C THR A 351 -8.45 4.69 27.91
N ASP A 352 -9.48 4.66 27.08
CA ASP A 352 -10.40 3.52 26.97
C ASP A 352 -9.63 2.27 26.49
N PRO A 353 -9.56 1.20 27.33
CA PRO A 353 -8.81 -0.02 27.00
C PRO A 353 -9.40 -0.83 25.84
N ASN A 354 -10.65 -0.55 25.46
CA ASN A 354 -11.34 -1.27 24.39
C ASN A 354 -11.06 -0.70 23.02
N ARG A 355 -10.53 0.53 22.93
CA ARG A 355 -10.25 1.17 21.65
C ARG A 355 -9.11 0.48 20.92
N THR A 356 -9.29 0.34 19.62
CA THR A 356 -8.32 -0.30 18.72
C THR A 356 -8.07 0.56 17.46
N LEU A 357 -6.83 0.54 16.97
CA LEU A 357 -6.45 1.06 15.66
C LEU A 357 -6.47 -0.05 14.60
N LEU A 358 -6.12 -1.27 14.98
CA LEU A 358 -5.87 -2.38 14.06
C LEU A 358 -7.03 -3.39 14.00
N GLY A 359 -7.98 -3.29 14.93
CA GLY A 359 -9.04 -4.28 15.10
C GLY A 359 -8.56 -5.58 15.75
N VAL A 360 -9.48 -6.24 16.45
CA VAL A 360 -9.17 -7.43 17.27
C VAL A 360 -8.56 -8.57 16.46
N GLN A 361 -8.97 -8.77 15.21
CA GLN A 361 -8.45 -9.86 14.37
C GLN A 361 -7.00 -9.62 13.98
N GLN A 362 -6.65 -8.41 13.55
CA GLN A 362 -5.28 -8.04 13.19
C GLN A 362 -4.37 -8.03 14.43
N GLU A 363 -4.85 -7.54 15.58
CA GLU A 363 -4.10 -7.60 16.85
C GLU A 363 -3.78 -9.05 17.27
N ARG A 364 -4.73 -9.98 17.13
CA ARG A 364 -4.49 -11.42 17.38
C ARG A 364 -3.49 -12.02 16.40
N TRP A 365 -3.57 -11.63 15.13
CA TRP A 365 -2.64 -12.08 14.11
C TRP A 365 -1.22 -11.58 14.39
N ILE A 366 -1.02 -10.30 14.77
CA ILE A 366 0.28 -9.77 15.20
C ILE A 366 0.81 -10.53 16.40
N THR A 367 -0.03 -10.74 17.43
CA THR A 367 0.33 -11.51 18.63
C THR A 367 0.83 -12.92 18.29
N SER A 368 0.19 -13.58 17.34
CA SER A 368 0.60 -14.91 16.87
C SER A 368 1.92 -14.85 16.09
N THR A 369 2.07 -13.88 15.19
CA THR A 369 3.22 -13.76 14.29
C THR A 369 4.50 -13.38 15.06
N LEU A 370 4.40 -12.51 16.06
CA LEU A 370 5.56 -12.06 16.85
C LEU A 370 6.15 -13.17 17.76
N LYS A 371 5.43 -14.25 18.04
CA LYS A 371 6.00 -15.42 18.75
C LYS A 371 7.18 -16.04 18.00
N ASP A 372 7.20 -15.90 16.69
CA ASP A 372 8.25 -16.42 15.82
C ASP A 372 9.36 -15.38 15.50
N SER A 373 9.28 -14.18 16.08
CA SER A 373 10.20 -13.06 15.81
C SER A 373 11.68 -13.40 15.99
N SER A 374 12.00 -14.30 16.93
CA SER A 374 13.38 -14.73 17.19
C SER A 374 14.03 -15.55 16.08
N LYS A 375 13.25 -16.01 15.10
CA LYS A 375 13.73 -16.76 13.93
C LYS A 375 14.38 -15.85 12.88
N PHE A 376 14.19 -14.54 12.99
CA PHE A 376 14.62 -13.54 12.02
C PHE A 376 15.66 -12.59 12.60
N ASP A 377 16.58 -12.13 11.76
CA ASP A 377 17.55 -11.10 12.14
C ASP A 377 16.87 -9.75 12.35
N TRP A 378 15.87 -9.39 11.53
CA TRP A 378 15.12 -8.14 11.58
C TRP A 378 13.61 -8.39 11.59
N ASN A 379 12.88 -7.61 12.40
CA ASN A 379 11.42 -7.62 12.45
C ASN A 379 10.90 -6.24 12.06
N LEU A 380 10.10 -6.17 11.00
CA LEU A 380 9.70 -4.92 10.37
C LEU A 380 8.17 -4.76 10.40
N PHE A 381 7.70 -3.57 10.73
CA PHE A 381 6.33 -3.15 10.42
C PHE A 381 6.36 -2.12 9.29
N GLY A 382 5.55 -2.36 8.25
CA GLY A 382 5.15 -1.37 7.26
C GLY A 382 3.73 -0.93 7.54
N GLN A 383 3.51 0.33 7.84
CA GLN A 383 2.19 0.85 8.21
C GLN A 383 2.04 2.31 7.73
N PRO A 384 0.81 2.82 7.55
CA PRO A 384 0.63 4.09 6.83
C PRO A 384 1.22 5.31 7.51
N THR A 385 1.11 5.45 8.85
CA THR A 385 1.33 6.72 9.54
C THR A 385 2.58 6.74 10.44
N LEU A 386 2.79 7.79 11.24
CA LEU A 386 3.82 7.88 12.26
C LEU A 386 3.39 7.11 13.52
N TYR A 387 4.25 6.18 14.00
CA TYR A 387 3.96 5.35 15.16
C TYR A 387 4.39 5.99 16.49
N ALA A 388 5.61 6.51 16.55
CA ALA A 388 6.15 7.09 17.77
C ALA A 388 5.36 8.33 18.22
N GLN A 389 5.22 8.50 19.54
CA GLN A 389 4.51 9.64 20.11
C GLN A 389 5.10 10.96 19.64
N ARG A 390 4.23 11.90 19.25
CA ARG A 390 4.64 13.23 18.80
C ARG A 390 3.80 14.33 19.45
N TYR A 391 4.42 15.05 20.37
CA TYR A 391 3.84 16.24 20.97
C TYR A 391 4.10 17.50 20.12
N PHE A 392 3.06 18.31 19.97
CA PHE A 392 3.11 19.66 19.40
C PHE A 392 2.94 20.71 20.51
N GLY A 393 3.21 21.99 20.18
CA GLY A 393 2.98 23.12 21.05
C GLY A 393 4.14 23.39 22.03
N ALA A 394 3.88 24.24 23.02
CA ALA A 394 4.83 24.54 24.08
C ALA A 394 4.76 23.48 25.19
N GLU A 395 5.79 23.40 26.03
CA GLU A 395 5.91 22.36 27.06
C GLU A 395 4.72 22.33 28.03
N ASP A 396 4.22 23.50 28.39
CA ASP A 396 3.06 23.65 29.31
C ASP A 396 1.71 23.39 28.63
N ASN A 397 1.68 23.32 27.31
CA ASN A 397 0.46 23.14 26.53
C ASN A 397 0.70 22.17 25.35
N LYS A 398 1.21 20.99 25.65
CA LYS A 398 1.43 19.92 24.68
C LYS A 398 0.10 19.44 24.09
N THR A 399 0.06 19.32 22.78
CA THR A 399 -1.06 18.72 22.05
C THR A 399 -0.60 17.51 21.25
N ILE A 400 -1.51 16.61 20.96
CA ILE A 400 -1.32 15.44 20.10
C ILE A 400 -2.27 15.49 18.92
N TRP A 401 -1.94 14.82 17.82
CA TRP A 401 -2.80 14.65 16.67
C TRP A 401 -3.62 13.35 16.80
N ASN A 402 -4.94 13.44 16.60
CA ASN A 402 -5.85 12.34 16.93
C ASN A 402 -6.06 11.32 15.82
N ASP A 403 -5.55 11.54 14.61
CA ASP A 403 -5.78 10.60 13.51
C ASP A 403 -4.73 9.47 13.44
N GLY A 404 -3.49 9.71 13.86
CA GLY A 404 -2.45 8.69 13.98
C GLY A 404 -2.48 7.91 15.31
N TRP A 405 -1.39 7.21 15.61
CA TRP A 405 -1.21 6.40 16.82
C TRP A 405 -1.36 7.18 18.12
N ASP A 406 -1.13 8.48 18.13
CA ASP A 406 -1.34 9.33 19.30
C ASP A 406 -2.82 9.45 19.70
N GLY A 407 -3.75 9.27 18.74
CA GLY A 407 -5.18 9.12 19.01
C GLY A 407 -5.58 7.75 19.58
N PHE A 408 -4.63 6.80 19.66
CA PHE A 408 -4.83 5.42 20.12
C PHE A 408 -3.70 4.95 21.05
N PRO A 409 -3.33 5.70 22.11
CA PRO A 409 -2.18 5.40 22.93
C PRO A 409 -2.27 4.04 23.63
N VAL A 410 -3.47 3.57 23.94
CA VAL A 410 -3.69 2.25 24.55
C VAL A 410 -3.41 1.13 23.54
N ALA A 411 -3.83 1.30 22.28
CA ALA A 411 -3.53 0.33 21.22
C ALA A 411 -2.02 0.25 20.96
N ARG A 412 -1.32 1.40 20.89
CA ARG A 412 0.15 1.46 20.79
C ARG A 412 0.80 0.70 21.94
N LYS A 413 0.39 0.98 23.16
CA LYS A 413 0.94 0.31 24.36
C LYS A 413 0.74 -1.21 24.34
N LYS A 414 -0.37 -1.72 23.78
CA LYS A 414 -0.56 -3.17 23.60
C LYS A 414 0.51 -3.75 22.66
N ILE A 415 0.81 -3.09 21.55
CA ILE A 415 1.88 -3.51 20.63
C ILE A 415 3.24 -3.45 21.34
N ASP A 416 3.58 -2.37 22.05
CA ASP A 416 4.82 -2.22 22.79
C ASP A 416 5.00 -3.37 23.82
N GLN A 417 3.93 -3.74 24.51
CA GLN A 417 3.94 -4.88 25.45
C GLN A 417 4.19 -6.22 24.73
N LEU A 418 3.64 -6.43 23.53
CA LEU A 418 3.92 -7.63 22.74
C LEU A 418 5.40 -7.70 22.33
N LEU A 419 6.01 -6.57 21.97
CA LEU A 419 7.45 -6.49 21.66
C LEU A 419 8.30 -6.90 22.86
N ILE A 420 7.97 -6.41 24.05
CA ILE A 420 8.65 -6.72 25.31
C ILE A 420 8.48 -8.20 25.67
N GLN A 421 7.24 -8.71 25.69
CA GLN A 421 6.92 -10.08 26.08
C GLN A 421 7.58 -11.12 25.17
N ASN A 422 7.63 -10.86 23.87
CA ASN A 422 8.26 -11.75 22.88
C ASN A 422 9.77 -11.47 22.73
N LYS A 423 10.32 -10.51 23.47
CA LYS A 423 11.74 -10.09 23.40
C LYS A 423 12.18 -9.84 21.96
N VAL A 424 11.32 -9.13 21.21
CA VAL A 424 11.56 -8.85 19.78
C VAL A 424 12.83 -8.02 19.65
N LYS A 425 13.73 -8.44 18.77
CA LYS A 425 15.01 -7.77 18.51
C LYS A 425 14.99 -7.11 17.14
N ASN A 426 15.83 -6.07 16.99
CA ASN A 426 16.01 -5.37 15.73
C ASN A 426 14.65 -4.99 15.10
N PHE A 427 13.80 -4.39 15.94
CA PHE A 427 12.47 -3.98 15.52
C PHE A 427 12.53 -2.63 14.82
N VAL A 428 11.95 -2.55 13.65
CA VAL A 428 11.94 -1.34 12.81
C VAL A 428 10.52 -1.07 12.32
N ILE A 429 10.07 0.18 12.41
CA ILE A 429 8.84 0.64 11.78
C ILE A 429 9.16 1.56 10.62
N PHE A 430 8.48 1.33 9.49
CA PHE A 430 8.39 2.26 8.37
C PHE A 430 6.99 2.84 8.32
N GLY A 431 6.89 4.17 8.24
CA GLY A 431 5.64 4.92 8.21
C GLY A 431 5.58 5.96 7.09
N GLY A 432 4.44 6.64 6.96
CA GLY A 432 4.14 7.67 5.95
C GLY A 432 3.17 8.74 6.47
N ASP A 433 2.14 9.12 5.69
CA ASP A 433 1.01 9.99 6.00
C ASP A 433 1.39 11.44 6.34
N VAL A 434 2.30 11.66 7.25
CA VAL A 434 2.62 12.99 7.77
C VAL A 434 3.41 13.88 6.81
N HIS A 435 3.72 13.41 5.61
CA HIS A 435 4.45 14.11 4.54
C HIS A 435 5.81 14.70 4.97
N GLN A 436 6.40 14.15 6.02
CA GLN A 436 7.67 14.58 6.62
C GLN A 436 8.53 13.37 6.93
N ASN A 437 9.83 13.52 6.80
CA ASN A 437 10.76 12.52 7.34
C ASN A 437 10.87 12.68 8.86
N TRP A 438 10.70 11.56 9.59
CA TRP A 438 10.99 11.46 11.02
C TRP A 438 11.84 10.22 11.27
N VAL A 439 12.93 10.38 12.02
CA VAL A 439 13.80 9.27 12.39
C VAL A 439 13.99 9.31 13.91
N GLY A 440 13.70 8.20 14.58
CA GLY A 440 13.76 8.17 16.03
C GLY A 440 13.68 6.79 16.65
N TYR A 441 13.61 6.81 17.96
CA TYR A 441 13.55 5.64 18.82
C TYR A 441 12.12 5.33 19.26
N LEU A 442 11.75 4.07 19.23
CA LEU A 442 10.53 3.58 19.86
C LEU A 442 10.81 3.35 21.33
N LYS A 443 10.09 4.04 22.21
CA LYS A 443 10.29 4.01 23.65
C LYS A 443 9.16 3.26 24.34
N GLU A 444 9.48 2.53 25.40
CA GLU A 444 8.47 1.93 26.28
C GLU A 444 7.62 2.99 26.99
N ASP A 445 8.24 4.11 27.33
CA ASP A 445 7.62 5.31 27.90
C ASP A 445 8.29 6.55 27.32
N TYR A 446 7.57 7.30 26.51
CA TYR A 446 8.09 8.50 25.84
C TYR A 446 8.25 9.70 26.79
N ASP A 447 7.57 9.71 27.94
CA ASP A 447 7.71 10.76 28.96
C ASP A 447 8.90 10.50 29.90
N ASN A 448 9.50 9.31 29.85
CA ASN A 448 10.72 8.95 30.58
C ASN A 448 11.89 8.76 29.60
N PRO A 449 12.82 9.72 29.49
CA PRO A 449 13.95 9.64 28.55
C PRO A 449 14.87 8.43 28.82
N ASN A 450 14.87 7.89 30.04
CA ASN A 450 15.65 6.72 30.45
C ASN A 450 14.92 5.39 30.24
N SER A 451 13.68 5.40 29.71
CA SER A 451 12.93 4.17 29.44
C SER A 451 13.61 3.33 28.36
N ALA A 452 13.30 2.03 28.34
CA ALA A 452 13.86 1.12 27.37
C ALA A 452 13.53 1.54 25.92
N THR A 453 14.48 1.30 25.02
CA THR A 453 14.27 1.46 23.59
C THR A 453 13.83 0.12 23.00
N LEU A 454 12.63 0.08 22.43
CA LEU A 454 12.02 -1.14 21.88
C LEU A 454 12.43 -1.39 20.42
N GLY A 455 12.79 -0.33 19.70
CA GLY A 455 13.15 -0.37 18.29
C GLY A 455 13.42 1.01 17.73
N VAL A 456 13.37 1.12 16.41
CA VAL A 456 13.60 2.38 15.68
C VAL A 456 12.49 2.63 14.65
N GLU A 457 12.22 3.89 14.35
CA GLU A 457 11.26 4.30 13.32
C GLU A 457 11.90 5.17 12.26
N PHE A 458 11.51 4.91 11.02
CA PHE A 458 11.79 5.71 9.84
C PHE A 458 10.47 6.03 9.14
N CYS A 459 9.83 7.11 9.54
CA CYS A 459 8.68 7.63 8.82
C CYS A 459 9.17 8.44 7.63
N GLY A 460 8.68 8.10 6.42
CA GLY A 460 9.09 8.73 5.17
C GLY A 460 8.32 10.01 4.88
N THR A 461 8.93 10.86 4.07
CA THR A 461 8.22 11.96 3.40
C THR A 461 7.34 11.41 2.27
N SER A 462 6.52 12.27 1.67
CA SER A 462 5.68 11.93 0.51
C SER A 462 6.47 11.85 -0.80
N ILE A 463 5.96 11.07 -1.76
CA ILE A 463 6.46 11.10 -3.15
C ILE A 463 6.28 12.49 -3.78
N THR A 464 5.08 13.08 -3.63
CA THR A 464 4.76 14.41 -4.19
C THR A 464 3.89 15.25 -3.30
N SER A 465 3.11 14.65 -2.38
CA SER A 465 2.13 15.40 -1.58
C SER A 465 2.78 16.51 -0.79
N ASP A 466 2.21 17.71 -0.89
CA ASP A 466 2.68 18.88 -0.13
C ASP A 466 2.25 18.76 1.34
N PHE A 467 3.02 19.34 2.22
CA PHE A 467 2.71 19.41 3.65
C PHE A 467 2.09 20.77 4.05
N GLY A 468 2.14 21.76 3.15
CA GLY A 468 1.81 23.15 3.51
C GLY A 468 2.95 23.82 4.29
N SER A 469 2.68 24.41 5.46
CA SER A 469 3.74 25.00 6.29
C SER A 469 4.38 23.91 7.17
N SER A 470 5.70 23.87 7.22
CA SER A 470 6.47 22.92 8.07
C SER A 470 6.27 23.11 9.58
N GLY A 471 5.50 24.14 9.99
CA GLY A 471 5.37 24.51 11.39
C GLY A 471 6.73 24.82 12.04
N ASN A 472 6.80 24.80 13.36
CA ASN A 472 8.08 24.92 14.08
C ASN A 472 8.69 23.54 14.34
N LEU A 473 9.26 22.92 13.28
CA LEU A 473 9.85 21.59 13.35
C LEU A 473 10.94 21.48 14.43
N GLN A 474 11.72 22.53 14.62
CA GLN A 474 12.77 22.60 15.67
C GLN A 474 12.16 22.54 17.07
N GLN A 475 11.04 23.22 17.28
CA GLN A 475 10.35 23.14 18.58
C GLN A 475 9.73 21.76 18.80
N THR A 476 9.17 21.15 17.74
CA THR A 476 8.61 19.80 17.80
C THR A 476 9.71 18.78 18.16
N LEU A 477 10.90 18.87 17.58
CA LEU A 477 12.04 18.02 17.94
C LEU A 477 12.46 18.19 19.41
N LYS A 478 12.48 19.42 19.93
CA LYS A 478 12.79 19.66 21.35
C LYS A 478 11.78 18.99 22.30
N ASN A 479 10.51 19.00 21.93
CA ASN A 479 9.44 18.39 22.72
C ASN A 479 9.45 16.86 22.65
N ASN A 480 10.18 16.29 21.71
CA ASN A 480 10.18 14.86 21.39
C ASN A 480 11.63 14.35 21.24
N PRO A 481 12.41 14.28 22.36
CA PRO A 481 13.84 13.98 22.31
C PRO A 481 14.19 12.57 21.81
N HIS A 482 13.23 11.69 21.66
CA HIS A 482 13.39 10.37 21.02
C HIS A 482 13.54 10.47 19.50
N PHE A 483 13.13 11.57 18.86
CA PHE A 483 13.46 11.82 17.46
C PHE A 483 14.82 12.50 17.33
N ILE A 484 15.67 11.94 16.48
CA ILE A 484 17.03 12.45 16.22
C ILE A 484 17.13 13.23 14.93
N PHE A 485 16.11 13.13 14.06
CA PHE A 485 16.06 13.81 12.77
C PHE A 485 14.62 14.03 12.33
N ALA A 486 14.36 15.19 11.73
CA ALA A 486 13.13 15.47 10.99
C ALA A 486 13.40 16.44 9.85
N ASP A 487 12.69 16.26 8.73
CA ASP A 487 12.69 17.17 7.57
C ASP A 487 11.32 17.20 6.90
N ALA A 488 10.82 18.39 6.61
CA ALA A 488 9.55 18.62 5.92
C ALA A 488 9.73 19.35 4.58
N SER A 489 10.96 19.67 4.20
CA SER A 489 11.25 20.56 3.07
C SER A 489 11.27 19.86 1.72
N ARG A 490 11.47 18.56 1.70
CA ARG A 490 11.71 17.74 0.49
C ARG A 490 10.73 16.60 0.34
N ARG A 491 10.57 16.13 -0.89
CA ARG A 491 9.74 14.98 -1.29
C ARG A 491 10.63 13.90 -1.84
N GLY A 492 10.21 12.64 -1.69
CA GLY A 492 11.02 11.51 -2.14
C GLY A 492 10.61 10.18 -1.51
N TYR A 493 11.58 9.34 -1.17
CA TYR A 493 11.39 8.00 -0.63
C TYR A 493 12.57 7.59 0.25
N GLY A 494 12.40 6.53 1.03
CA GLY A 494 13.51 5.92 1.74
C GLY A 494 13.99 4.64 1.06
N VAL A 495 15.30 4.37 1.12
CA VAL A 495 15.90 3.09 0.74
C VAL A 495 16.52 2.46 1.96
N ALA A 496 16.05 1.28 2.33
CA ALA A 496 16.59 0.49 3.43
C ALA A 496 17.32 -0.75 2.89
N GLU A 497 18.55 -0.93 3.35
CA GLU A 497 19.38 -2.09 3.04
C GLU A 497 19.68 -2.82 4.34
N PHE A 498 19.35 -4.11 4.38
CA PHE A 498 19.52 -4.99 5.53
C PHE A 498 20.57 -6.04 5.25
N THR A 499 21.43 -6.26 6.23
CA THR A 499 22.29 -7.43 6.36
C THR A 499 22.05 -8.05 7.75
N PRO A 500 22.57 -9.26 8.06
CA PRO A 500 22.46 -9.80 9.42
C PRO A 500 23.11 -8.92 10.50
N GLN A 501 24.08 -8.07 10.12
CA GLN A 501 24.87 -7.25 11.04
C GLN A 501 24.34 -5.83 11.21
N GLU A 502 23.78 -5.25 10.16
CA GLU A 502 23.33 -3.86 10.17
C GLU A 502 22.18 -3.60 9.19
N MET A 503 21.46 -2.54 9.47
CA MET A 503 20.56 -1.89 8.52
C MET A 503 21.09 -0.50 8.19
N THR A 504 21.09 -0.11 6.92
CA THR A 504 21.29 1.28 6.53
C THR A 504 20.04 1.84 5.87
N VAL A 505 19.67 3.08 6.21
CA VAL A 505 18.55 3.79 5.58
C VAL A 505 19.08 5.08 4.95
N THR A 506 18.80 5.26 3.66
CA THR A 506 19.10 6.51 2.94
C THR A 506 17.79 7.19 2.57
N LEU A 507 17.60 8.43 3.03
CA LEU A 507 16.48 9.28 2.62
C LEU A 507 16.85 9.93 1.28
N ARG A 508 16.11 9.56 0.23
CA ARG A 508 16.30 10.04 -1.14
C ARG A 508 15.30 11.13 -1.43
N THR A 509 15.75 12.28 -1.90
CA THR A 509 14.88 13.44 -2.15
C THR A 509 15.03 13.96 -3.57
N VAL A 510 13.90 14.22 -4.19
CA VAL A 510 13.81 14.87 -5.50
C VAL A 510 14.11 16.38 -5.32
N MET A 511 14.91 16.95 -6.20
CA MET A 511 15.30 18.37 -6.11
C MET A 511 14.09 19.30 -6.25
N ASP A 512 13.18 19.03 -7.18
CA ASP A 512 11.91 19.75 -7.35
C ASP A 512 10.86 18.83 -8.01
N VAL A 513 9.85 18.41 -7.26
CA VAL A 513 8.77 17.56 -7.77
C VAL A 513 7.90 18.23 -8.83
N ARG A 514 7.96 19.56 -8.95
CA ARG A 514 7.23 20.32 -9.98
C ARG A 514 7.88 20.22 -11.36
N GLN A 515 9.07 19.65 -11.44
CA GLN A 515 9.79 19.45 -12.69
C GLN A 515 9.80 17.97 -13.08
N LYS A 516 9.40 17.68 -14.32
CA LYS A 516 9.30 16.31 -14.82
C LYS A 516 10.65 15.58 -14.83
N ASP A 517 11.73 16.28 -15.15
CA ASP A 517 13.09 15.72 -15.26
C ASP A 517 13.98 16.13 -14.08
N SER A 518 13.41 16.15 -12.88
CA SER A 518 14.12 16.54 -11.68
C SER A 518 15.17 15.50 -11.26
N GLY A 519 16.31 15.99 -10.76
CA GLY A 519 17.39 15.17 -10.19
C GLY A 519 17.03 14.64 -8.80
N ILE A 520 17.89 13.74 -8.28
CA ILE A 520 17.75 13.13 -6.96
C ILE A 520 19.01 13.34 -6.13
N GLU A 521 18.85 13.53 -4.83
CA GLU A 521 19.96 13.63 -3.88
C GLU A 521 19.70 12.76 -2.63
N SER A 522 20.74 12.56 -1.83
CA SER A 522 20.62 11.93 -0.52
C SER A 522 20.52 13.02 0.54
N LEU A 523 19.38 13.12 1.21
CA LEU A 523 19.13 14.09 2.27
C LEU A 523 19.87 13.72 3.55
N ALA A 524 19.83 12.45 3.91
CA ALA A 524 20.50 11.92 5.09
C ALA A 524 20.70 10.40 4.95
N LYS A 525 21.69 9.87 5.63
CA LYS A 525 21.94 8.43 5.72
C LYS A 525 22.15 8.02 7.17
N PHE A 526 21.50 6.93 7.57
CA PHE A 526 21.53 6.37 8.91
C PHE A 526 21.98 4.91 8.88
N ARG A 527 22.52 4.45 10.00
CA ARG A 527 22.88 3.06 10.24
C ARG A 527 22.34 2.61 11.60
N VAL A 528 21.85 1.39 11.65
CA VAL A 528 21.46 0.71 12.89
C VAL A 528 22.20 -0.62 12.93
N MET A 529 23.08 -0.79 13.94
CA MET A 529 23.76 -2.06 14.17
C MET A 529 22.80 -3.05 14.82
N SER A 530 22.81 -4.29 14.32
CA SER A 530 22.00 -5.38 14.86
C SER A 530 22.18 -5.50 16.37
N ARG A 531 21.06 -5.69 17.08
CA ARG A 531 20.96 -5.87 18.56
C ARG A 531 21.32 -4.65 19.40
N THR A 532 21.48 -3.47 18.80
CA THR A 532 21.83 -2.26 19.57
C THR A 532 20.69 -1.27 19.69
N ASN A 533 19.73 -1.27 18.75
CA ASN A 533 18.72 -0.23 18.55
C ASN A 533 19.32 1.20 18.48
N LYS A 534 20.65 1.33 18.27
CA LYS A 534 21.31 2.62 18.19
C LYS A 534 21.31 3.10 16.74
N ILE A 535 20.86 4.31 16.52
CA ILE A 535 20.90 4.98 15.21
C ILE A 535 22.14 5.85 15.15
N ASP A 536 23.04 5.57 14.21
CA ASP A 536 24.17 6.43 13.87
C ASP A 536 23.81 7.20 12.58
N ARG A 537 23.86 8.53 12.59
CA ARG A 537 23.76 9.34 11.38
C ARG A 537 25.11 9.36 10.69
N LEU A 538 25.15 8.97 9.39
CA LEU A 538 26.37 8.86 8.59
C LEU A 538 26.60 10.12 7.73
N SER A 539 25.52 10.80 7.30
CA SER A 539 25.58 12.05 6.54
C SER A 539 24.27 12.85 6.72
#